data_c358f4dcca2f38eadf5995ebcdd7e352
#
_entry.id   c358f4dcca2f38eadf5995ebcdd7e352
#
_cell.length_a   1.000
_cell.length_b   1.000
_cell.length_c   1.000
_cell.angle_alpha   90.00
_cell.angle_beta   90.00
_cell.angle_gamma   90.00
#
_symmetry.space_group_name_H-M   'P 1'
#
loop_
_entity.id
_entity.type
_entity.pdbx_description
1 polymer ?
#
loop_
_entity_poly.entity_id
_entity_poly.type
_entity_poly.pdbx_seq_one_letter_code
_entity_poly.pdbx_strand_id
1 'polypeptide(L)'
;MKKTLKPKDVDAYIAAAPKEVRGKLNELRAVIRKTAPTAVERISYGMPYYHYKGRLAYFSLWKEHIGLYLPTPIIEEHKKELKEYETSTATVRFPLEKKLPVRLIQKLIKARVKKNEEKSIKYKVVSSK
;
A
#
# COMPACT_ATOMS: atom_id res chain seq x y z
N MET A 1 2.78 26.36 -9.96
CA MET A 1 2.88 25.79 -9.58
C MET A 1 2.52 25.23 -8.69
N LYS A 2 2.10 24.95 -8.38
CA LYS A 2 1.75 24.61 -7.63
C LYS A 2 2.01 23.75 -6.89
N LYS A 3 1.98 23.32 -6.88
CA LYS A 3 2.33 22.63 -6.25
C LYS A 3 2.67 22.29 -5.12
N THR A 4 2.59 22.31 -5.06
CA THR A 4 3.29 22.22 -3.84
C THR A 4 2.45 22.05 -2.60
N LEU A 5 1.18 22.07 -2.69
CA LEU A 5 0.32 21.84 -1.55
C LEU A 5 0.38 20.38 -1.14
N LYS A 6 0.76 20.12 0.10
CA LYS A 6 0.75 18.77 0.62
C LYS A 6 -0.68 18.34 0.86
N PRO A 7 -1.06 17.14 0.45
CA PRO A 7 -2.42 16.67 0.72
C PRO A 7 -2.61 16.50 2.22
N LYS A 8 -3.78 16.86 2.72
CA LYS A 8 -4.06 16.72 4.14
C LYS A 8 -4.59 15.33 4.48
N ASP A 9 -5.14 14.64 3.49
CA ASP A 9 -5.66 13.29 3.67
C ASP A 9 -5.65 12.57 2.34
N VAL A 10 -6.08 11.31 2.35
CA VAL A 10 -6.05 10.49 1.14
C VAL A 10 -7.09 10.98 0.12
N ASP A 11 -8.23 11.50 0.58
CA ASP A 11 -9.21 12.09 -0.33
C ASP A 11 -8.55 13.21 -1.14
N ALA A 12 -7.82 14.10 -0.47
CA ALA A 12 -7.14 15.21 -1.14
C ALA A 12 -6.06 14.71 -2.08
N TYR A 13 -5.33 13.67 -1.67
CA TYR A 13 -4.30 13.08 -2.52
C TYR A 13 -4.89 12.60 -3.84
N ILE A 14 -6.00 11.86 -3.77
CA ILE A 14 -6.63 11.31 -4.97
C ILE A 14 -7.26 12.44 -5.79
N ALA A 15 -7.88 13.41 -5.14
CA ALA A 15 -8.50 14.53 -5.85
C ALA A 15 -7.47 15.34 -6.65
N ALA A 16 -6.23 15.39 -6.19
CA ALA A 16 -5.17 16.13 -6.89
C ALA A 16 -4.58 15.35 -8.07
N ALA A 17 -4.90 14.07 -8.20
CA ALA A 17 -4.38 13.25 -9.28
C ALA A 17 -5.12 13.54 -10.59
N PRO A 18 -4.49 13.26 -11.74
CA PRO A 18 -5.18 13.39 -13.01
C PRO A 18 -6.47 12.56 -13.01
N LYS A 19 -7.49 13.12 -13.60
CA LYS A 19 -8.83 12.53 -13.59
C LYS A 19 -8.82 11.06 -14.03
N GLU A 20 -8.05 10.76 -15.06
CA GLU A 20 -8.06 9.42 -15.67
C GLU A 20 -7.46 8.33 -14.78
N VAL A 21 -6.69 8.70 -13.75
CA VAL A 21 -6.10 7.70 -12.86
C VAL A 21 -6.78 7.63 -11.49
N ARG A 22 -7.72 8.52 -11.23
CA ARG A 22 -8.38 8.53 -9.91
C ARG A 22 -9.11 7.23 -9.62
N GLY A 23 -9.70 6.61 -10.64
CA GLY A 23 -10.39 5.35 -10.48
C GLY A 23 -9.48 4.24 -9.98
N LYS A 24 -8.26 4.17 -10.54
CA LYS A 24 -7.30 3.17 -10.09
C LYS A 24 -6.84 3.44 -8.66
N LEU A 25 -6.61 4.70 -8.33
CA LEU A 25 -6.20 5.05 -6.96
C LEU A 25 -7.30 4.69 -5.96
N ASN A 26 -8.55 4.97 -6.32
CA ASN A 26 -9.68 4.61 -5.47
C ASN A 26 -9.82 3.10 -5.36
N GLU A 27 -9.57 2.38 -6.45
CA GLU A 27 -9.64 0.93 -6.44
C GLU A 27 -8.60 0.34 -5.49
N LEU A 28 -7.36 0.84 -5.57
CA LEU A 28 -6.30 0.38 -4.68
C LEU A 28 -6.63 0.69 -3.23
N ARG A 29 -7.10 1.91 -2.98
CA ARG A 29 -7.53 2.31 -1.63
C ARG A 29 -8.59 1.36 -1.09
N ALA A 30 -9.58 1.04 -1.94
CA ALA A 30 -10.67 0.17 -1.52
C ALA A 30 -10.20 -1.23 -1.18
N VAL A 31 -9.26 -1.78 -1.97
CA VAL A 31 -8.72 -3.11 -1.69
C VAL A 31 -8.02 -3.13 -0.34
N ILE A 32 -7.19 -2.11 -0.08
CA ILE A 32 -6.46 -2.05 1.18
C ILE A 32 -7.42 -1.94 2.37
N ARG A 33 -8.39 -1.04 2.26
CA ARG A 33 -9.33 -0.81 3.36
C ARG A 33 -10.27 -1.99 3.60
N LYS A 34 -10.63 -2.69 2.53
CA LYS A 34 -11.48 -3.86 2.66
C LYS A 34 -10.72 -5.02 3.27
N THR A 35 -9.45 -5.17 2.92
CA THR A 35 -8.62 -6.27 3.41
C THR A 35 -8.18 -6.04 4.86
N ALA A 36 -7.95 -4.78 5.23
CA ALA A 36 -7.53 -4.42 6.58
C ALA A 36 -8.45 -3.32 7.11
N PRO A 37 -9.69 -3.66 7.47
CA PRO A 37 -10.71 -2.64 7.78
C PRO A 37 -10.43 -1.81 9.02
N THR A 38 -9.59 -2.28 9.92
CA THR A 38 -9.24 -1.51 11.12
C THR A 38 -7.94 -0.74 10.96
N ALA A 39 -7.30 -0.81 9.79
CA ALA A 39 -6.08 -0.04 9.56
C ALA A 39 -6.39 1.45 9.59
N VAL A 40 -5.45 2.22 10.13
CA VAL A 40 -5.56 3.67 10.14
C VAL A 40 -4.99 4.21 8.84
N GLU A 41 -5.77 5.02 8.14
CA GLU A 41 -5.37 5.63 6.88
C GLU A 41 -4.96 7.07 7.11
N ARG A 42 -3.82 7.47 6.58
CA ARG A 42 -3.40 8.88 6.69
C ARG A 42 -2.34 9.17 5.63
N ILE A 43 -1.84 10.38 5.61
CA ILE A 43 -0.74 10.77 4.73
C ILE A 43 0.56 10.68 5.52
N SER A 44 1.57 10.08 4.92
CA SER A 44 2.90 9.99 5.49
C SER A 44 3.90 10.09 4.34
N TYR A 45 4.92 10.90 4.49
CA TYR A 45 5.87 11.19 3.41
C TYR A 45 5.16 11.67 2.15
N GLY A 46 4.05 12.39 2.32
CA GLY A 46 3.30 12.96 1.20
C GLY A 46 2.45 11.98 0.43
N MET A 47 2.28 10.75 0.90
CA MET A 47 1.51 9.74 0.19
C MET A 47 0.59 8.95 1.11
N PRO A 48 -0.42 8.28 0.55
CA PRO A 48 -1.31 7.45 1.36
C PRO A 48 -0.54 6.38 2.12
N TYR A 49 -0.84 6.27 3.39
CA TYR A 49 -0.17 5.37 4.31
C TYR A 49 -1.21 4.64 5.16
N TYR A 50 -0.95 3.37 5.41
CA TYR A 50 -1.85 2.52 6.22
C TYR A 50 -1.07 1.88 7.35
N HIS A 51 -1.62 2.00 8.55
CA HIS A 51 -1.02 1.50 9.78
C HIS A 51 -1.95 0.49 10.43
N TYR A 52 -1.41 -0.70 10.71
CA TYR A 52 -2.15 -1.73 11.42
C TYR A 52 -1.13 -2.57 12.18
N LYS A 53 -1.05 -2.37 13.49
CA LYS A 53 -0.05 -3.05 14.33
C LYS A 53 1.35 -2.89 13.75
N GLY A 54 1.63 -1.69 13.24
CA GLY A 54 2.88 -1.37 12.56
C GLY A 54 2.60 -0.90 11.15
N ARG A 55 3.66 -0.67 10.39
CA ARG A 55 3.51 -0.23 9.00
C ARG A 55 2.85 -1.33 8.19
N LEU A 56 1.80 -0.97 7.47
CA LEU A 56 1.13 -1.93 6.62
C LEU A 56 1.50 -1.69 5.16
N ALA A 57 1.23 -0.50 4.65
CA ALA A 57 1.44 -0.22 3.24
C ALA A 57 1.43 1.28 2.97
N TYR A 58 2.08 1.66 1.87
CA TYR A 58 1.99 3.00 1.30
C TYR A 58 1.70 2.83 -0.18
N PHE A 59 1.12 3.84 -0.81
CA PHE A 59 1.14 3.84 -2.28
C PHE A 59 1.35 5.27 -2.78
N SER A 60 1.85 5.37 -4.01
CA SER A 60 2.07 6.68 -4.60
C SER A 60 1.89 6.61 -6.10
N LEU A 61 1.44 7.72 -6.66
CA LEU A 61 1.25 7.85 -8.09
C LEU A 61 2.52 8.42 -8.71
N TRP A 62 2.99 7.77 -9.75
CA TRP A 62 4.11 8.22 -10.56
C TRP A 62 3.61 8.47 -11.97
N LYS A 63 4.46 8.99 -12.82
CA LYS A 63 4.08 9.37 -14.17
C LYS A 63 3.42 8.23 -14.96
N GLU A 64 3.98 7.02 -14.83
CA GLU A 64 3.53 5.90 -15.64
C GLU A 64 3.08 4.69 -14.82
N HIS A 65 3.11 4.80 -13.51
CA HIS A 65 2.75 3.66 -12.65
C HIS A 65 2.29 4.12 -11.28
N ILE A 66 1.70 3.17 -10.57
CA ILE A 66 1.42 3.34 -9.15
C ILE A 66 2.38 2.43 -8.40
N GLY A 67 3.11 2.99 -7.43
CA GLY A 67 3.98 2.18 -6.58
C GLY A 67 3.24 1.76 -5.33
N LEU A 68 3.30 0.48 -5.00
CA LEU A 68 2.78 -0.04 -3.75
C LEU A 68 3.98 -0.49 -2.92
N TYR A 69 4.09 0.06 -1.72
CA TYR A 69 5.24 -0.19 -0.84
C TYR A 69 4.78 -1.04 0.33
N LEU A 70 5.45 -2.16 0.53
CA LEU A 70 5.14 -3.09 1.62
C LEU A 70 6.44 -3.40 2.35
N PRO A 71 6.47 -3.21 3.68
CA PRO A 71 7.70 -3.54 4.42
C PRO A 71 8.11 -4.98 4.15
N THR A 72 9.41 -5.22 4.17
CA THR A 72 9.96 -6.56 3.92
C THR A 72 9.39 -7.54 4.93
N PRO A 73 9.27 -8.82 4.57
CA PRO A 73 9.77 -9.49 3.36
C PRO A 73 8.69 -9.78 2.31
N ILE A 74 7.58 -9.07 2.33
CA ILE A 74 6.39 -9.42 1.55
C ILE A 74 6.68 -9.55 0.04
N ILE A 75 7.37 -8.56 -0.54
CA ILE A 75 7.65 -8.60 -1.97
C ILE A 75 8.52 -9.81 -2.31
N GLU A 76 9.55 -10.05 -1.53
CA GLU A 76 10.44 -11.18 -1.78
C GLU A 76 9.73 -12.53 -1.68
N GLU A 77 8.83 -12.65 -0.73
CA GLU A 77 8.09 -13.90 -0.53
C GLU A 77 7.08 -14.16 -1.63
N HIS A 78 6.76 -13.15 -2.45
CA HIS A 78 5.78 -13.28 -3.52
C HIS A 78 6.38 -13.03 -4.90
N LYS A 79 7.70 -13.19 -5.04
CA LYS A 79 8.39 -12.92 -6.30
C LYS A 79 7.80 -13.66 -7.49
N LYS A 80 7.44 -14.92 -7.33
CA LYS A 80 6.89 -15.70 -8.43
C LYS A 80 5.60 -15.10 -8.95
N GLU A 81 4.76 -14.66 -8.04
CA GLU A 81 3.46 -14.10 -8.43
C GLU A 81 3.60 -12.70 -9.00
N LEU A 82 4.71 -12.03 -8.69
CA LEU A 82 4.96 -10.67 -9.15
C LEU A 82 5.88 -10.58 -10.35
N LYS A 83 6.19 -11.71 -10.97
CA LYS A 83 7.20 -11.74 -12.05
C LYS A 83 6.89 -10.84 -13.23
N GLU A 84 5.62 -10.49 -13.45
CA GLU A 84 5.23 -9.62 -14.54
C GLU A 84 5.32 -8.14 -14.22
N TYR A 85 5.72 -7.82 -13.00
CA TYR A 85 5.81 -6.43 -12.54
C TYR A 85 7.22 -6.09 -12.14
N GLU A 86 7.57 -4.81 -12.28
CA GLU A 86 8.84 -4.33 -11.74
C GLU A 86 8.76 -4.29 -10.25
N THR A 87 9.76 -4.82 -9.57
CA THR A 87 9.79 -4.82 -8.12
C THR A 87 11.16 -4.41 -7.60
N SER A 88 11.15 -3.91 -6.36
CA SER A 88 12.35 -3.69 -5.56
C SER A 88 12.13 -4.45 -4.26
N THR A 89 13.05 -4.31 -3.32
CA THR A 89 12.95 -5.03 -2.04
C THR A 89 11.60 -4.85 -1.35
N ALA A 90 11.04 -3.65 -1.41
CA ALA A 90 9.81 -3.33 -0.69
C ALA A 90 8.75 -2.69 -1.59
N THR A 91 8.90 -2.77 -2.91
CA THR A 91 8.00 -2.05 -3.81
C THR A 91 7.60 -2.92 -4.99
N VAL A 92 6.34 -2.80 -5.40
CA VAL A 92 5.89 -3.33 -6.69
C VAL A 92 5.26 -2.17 -7.46
N ARG A 93 5.53 -2.12 -8.78
CA ARG A 93 5.05 -1.05 -9.65
C ARG A 93 3.98 -1.58 -10.58
N PHE A 94 2.81 -0.93 -10.54
CA PHE A 94 1.69 -1.32 -11.40
C PHE A 94 1.55 -0.30 -12.52
N PRO A 95 1.79 -0.68 -13.79
CA PRO A 95 1.66 0.26 -14.91
C PRO A 95 0.26 0.84 -14.99
N LEU A 96 0.16 2.14 -15.27
CA LEU A 96 -1.13 2.80 -15.36
C LEU A 96 -1.98 2.27 -16.51
N GLU A 97 -1.34 1.75 -17.55
CA GLU A 97 -2.05 1.23 -18.71
C GLU A 97 -2.72 -0.13 -18.48
N LYS A 98 -2.36 -0.81 -17.40
CA LYS A 98 -2.91 -2.13 -17.10
C LYS A 98 -3.88 -2.07 -15.94
N LYS A 99 -4.81 -3.01 -15.92
CA LYS A 99 -5.70 -3.16 -14.78
C LYS A 99 -4.91 -3.52 -13.53
N LEU A 100 -5.35 -3.04 -12.38
CA LEU A 100 -4.74 -3.43 -11.12
C LEU A 100 -5.06 -4.90 -10.85
N PRO A 101 -4.05 -5.70 -10.44
CA PRO A 101 -4.30 -7.10 -10.08
C PRO A 101 -4.87 -7.17 -8.67
N VAL A 102 -6.17 -6.94 -8.56
CA VAL A 102 -6.84 -6.78 -7.27
C VAL A 102 -6.64 -7.98 -6.34
N ARG A 103 -6.78 -9.20 -6.87
CA ARG A 103 -6.61 -10.39 -6.02
C ARG A 103 -5.19 -10.54 -5.51
N LEU A 104 -4.22 -10.22 -6.37
CA LEU A 104 -2.82 -10.29 -5.96
C LEU A 104 -2.53 -9.23 -4.90
N ILE A 105 -3.02 -8.02 -5.10
CA ILE A 105 -2.85 -6.95 -4.12
C ILE A 105 -3.47 -7.36 -2.78
N GLN A 106 -4.66 -7.93 -2.83
CA GLN A 106 -5.32 -8.42 -1.62
C GLN A 106 -4.45 -9.45 -0.90
N LYS A 107 -3.86 -10.36 -1.66
CA LYS A 107 -2.98 -11.38 -1.10
C LYS A 107 -1.77 -10.76 -0.41
N LEU A 108 -1.16 -9.77 -1.05
CA LEU A 108 -0.01 -9.08 -0.48
C LEU A 108 -0.37 -8.35 0.82
N ILE A 109 -1.50 -7.67 0.83
CA ILE A 109 -1.95 -6.95 2.02
C ILE A 109 -2.26 -7.93 3.15
N LYS A 110 -2.93 -9.04 2.84
CA LYS A 110 -3.20 -10.08 3.84
C LYS A 110 -1.92 -10.64 4.44
N ALA A 111 -0.93 -10.87 3.59
CA ALA A 111 0.35 -11.40 4.06
C ALA A 111 1.01 -10.41 5.04
N ARG A 112 0.93 -9.12 4.73
CA ARG A 112 1.52 -8.13 5.63
C ARG A 112 0.72 -7.99 6.94
N VAL A 113 -0.61 -8.04 6.85
CA VAL A 113 -1.45 -8.05 8.03
C VAL A 113 -1.03 -9.18 8.97
N LYS A 114 -0.87 -10.38 8.39
CA LYS A 114 -0.49 -11.54 9.19
C LYS A 114 0.87 -11.36 9.85
N LYS A 115 1.85 -10.83 9.12
CA LYS A 115 3.17 -10.59 9.69
C LYS A 115 3.10 -9.59 10.83
N ASN A 116 2.33 -8.53 10.67
CA ASN A 116 2.20 -7.54 11.73
C ASN A 116 1.52 -8.12 12.97
N GLU A 117 0.52 -8.97 12.75
CA GLU A 117 -0.17 -9.63 13.87
C GLU A 117 0.78 -10.57 14.61
N GLU A 118 1.58 -11.33 13.88
CA GLU A 118 2.54 -12.25 14.48
C GLU A 118 3.58 -11.51 15.31
N LYS A 119 4.09 -10.41 14.77
CA LYS A 119 5.05 -9.59 15.51
C LYS A 119 4.44 -9.02 16.78
N SER A 120 3.22 -8.56 16.69
CA SER A 120 2.52 -7.98 17.84
C SER A 120 2.35 -9.01 18.97
N ILE A 121 1.97 -10.23 18.61
CA ILE A 121 1.81 -11.30 19.58
C ILE A 121 3.13 -11.65 20.23
N LYS A 122 4.19 -11.81 19.43
CA LYS A 122 5.53 -12.09 19.93
C LYS A 122 5.99 -11.04 20.94
N TYR A 123 5.81 -9.79 20.58
CA TYR A 123 6.22 -8.69 21.43
C TYR A 123 5.48 -8.73 22.78
N LYS A 124 4.18 -8.98 22.74
CA LYS A 124 3.37 -9.08 23.96
C LYS A 124 3.83 -10.21 24.84
N VAL A 125 4.13 -11.37 24.28
CA VAL A 125 4.59 -12.51 25.05
C VAL A 125 5.90 -12.18 25.75
N VAL A 126 6.84 -11.56 25.03
CA VAL A 126 8.11 -11.18 25.61
C VAL A 126 7.93 -10.14 26.73
N SER A 127 7.09 -9.13 26.49
CA SER A 127 6.93 -8.05 27.44
C SER A 127 6.12 -8.45 28.68
N SER A 128 5.37 -9.55 28.60
CA SER A 128 4.58 -9.99 29.77
C SER A 128 5.40 -10.80 30.76
N LYS A 129 6.64 -11.09 30.42
CA LYS A 129 7.55 -11.73 31.38
C LYS A 129 8.24 -10.70 32.25
#